data_45aac734a62cb2cdc4ae9294acd69b3c
#
_entry.id   45aac734a62cb2cdc4ae9294acd69b3c
#
_cell.length_a   1.000
_cell.length_b   1.000
_cell.length_c   1.000
_cell.angle_alpha   90.00
_cell.angle_beta   90.00
_cell.angle_gamma   90.00
#
_symmetry.space_group_name_H-M   'P 1'
#
loop_
_entity.id
_entity.type
_entity.pdbx_description
1 polymer ?
#
loop_
_entity_poly.entity_id
_entity_poly.type
_entity_poly.pdbx_seq_one_letter_code
_entity_poly.pdbx_strand_id
1 'polypeptide(L)'
;MSELLKNYGLDEMDRQSLLHPLTSIVDHQKSGPRIISSGSGVTLKDPSGRSILDCSGGLWCVNVGYGRPELAEAAKQAILELSFFHLFSSSSHAPAIQLADRLLSLFHRGGATHLSKVFFGTSGSDANDTAFKLVRYYNNLRGLPAKKKIISREGAYHGVTVASGSLTGIAAYHKAFDLPLPGVIHTSCPHYFRFANDGESEADFCDRLINEIEAIIAREGPETIAAFIAEPIMGTGGVLVPPAGYFSRLQAVLKEHDILLIADEVITGFGRLGTWFATEFYDLKPDIVSLAKGVTSAYFPMSVSMISERIWQVLEQASPDVGPVMHGFTYSGHPVGASIALVNLSILEDEGLVANAANMGAYLKAGLKDRVADHRFVGEVRGEGLMIAVELSADKDRRIPFARAAGAHRIVANKAFEHGLLIRPSPFIEALAFSPPLCITKDECDRSLDLFVAALAAATPELDALSGSRAAA
;
A
#
# COMPACT_ATOMS: atom_id res chain seq x y z
N MET A 1 -26.38 -11.26 17.45
CA MET A 1 -25.55 -11.28 16.23
C MET A 1 -24.94 -12.64 15.90
N SER A 2 -24.64 -13.49 16.88
CA SER A 2 -24.11 -14.86 16.66
C SER A 2 -25.12 -15.87 16.06
N GLU A 3 -26.41 -15.67 16.19
CA GLU A 3 -27.43 -16.55 15.60
C GLU A 3 -27.77 -16.22 14.15
N LEU A 4 -27.52 -14.97 13.70
CA LEU A 4 -27.69 -14.55 12.30
C LEU A 4 -26.58 -15.12 11.38
N LEU A 5 -25.52 -15.67 11.95
CA LEU A 5 -24.39 -16.25 11.21
C LEU A 5 -24.49 -17.78 11.08
N LYS A 6 -25.63 -18.39 11.40
CA LYS A 6 -25.86 -19.80 11.08
C LYS A 6 -25.95 -19.95 9.57
N ASN A 7 -24.99 -20.65 9.03
CA ASN A 7 -24.58 -20.89 7.63
C ASN A 7 -25.66 -21.37 6.64
N TYR A 8 -26.88 -20.88 6.69
CA TYR A 8 -27.87 -21.24 5.69
C TYR A 8 -27.75 -20.38 4.44
N GLY A 9 -27.03 -20.90 3.44
CA GLY A 9 -27.02 -20.32 2.11
C GLY A 9 -26.13 -19.07 1.93
N LEU A 10 -25.17 -18.78 2.84
CA LEU A 10 -24.28 -17.61 2.68
C LEU A 10 -23.48 -17.66 1.37
N ASP A 11 -23.00 -18.84 0.98
CA ASP A 11 -22.32 -19.05 -0.30
C ASP A 11 -23.20 -18.69 -1.50
N GLU A 12 -24.44 -19.12 -1.48
CA GLU A 12 -25.42 -18.85 -2.54
C GLU A 12 -25.84 -17.38 -2.54
N MET A 13 -26.11 -16.83 -1.35
CA MET A 13 -26.45 -15.40 -1.21
C MET A 13 -25.31 -14.51 -1.69
N ASP A 14 -24.06 -14.86 -1.39
CA ASP A 14 -22.88 -14.15 -1.83
C ASP A 14 -22.78 -14.16 -3.37
N ARG A 15 -22.84 -15.34 -4.01
CA ARG A 15 -22.79 -15.46 -5.48
C ARG A 15 -23.92 -14.71 -6.18
N GLN A 16 -25.10 -14.64 -5.58
CA GLN A 16 -26.27 -13.99 -6.17
C GLN A 16 -26.28 -12.47 -5.99
N SER A 17 -25.68 -11.96 -4.89
CA SER A 17 -25.93 -10.58 -4.45
C SER A 17 -24.70 -9.69 -4.39
N LEU A 18 -23.47 -10.28 -4.33
CA LEU A 18 -22.26 -9.51 -4.06
C LEU A 18 -21.31 -9.50 -5.25
N LEU A 19 -21.00 -8.31 -5.77
CA LEU A 19 -19.93 -8.10 -6.75
C LEU A 19 -18.60 -7.90 -6.02
N HIS A 20 -17.75 -8.93 -6.04
CA HIS A 20 -16.45 -8.89 -5.39
C HIS A 20 -15.43 -8.02 -6.13
N PRO A 21 -14.70 -7.12 -5.42
CA PRO A 21 -13.64 -6.33 -6.04
C PRO A 21 -12.47 -7.22 -6.49
N LEU A 22 -11.86 -6.89 -7.64
CA LEU A 22 -10.68 -7.56 -8.19
C LEU A 22 -10.79 -9.09 -8.31
N THR A 23 -11.97 -9.60 -8.55
CA THR A 23 -12.28 -11.03 -8.57
C THR A 23 -12.76 -11.48 -9.95
N SER A 24 -12.27 -12.62 -10.43
CA SER A 24 -12.81 -13.28 -11.62
C SER A 24 -14.23 -13.75 -11.33
N ILE A 25 -15.22 -13.20 -12.02
CA ILE A 25 -16.64 -13.56 -11.83
C ILE A 25 -16.83 -15.07 -12.09
N VAL A 26 -16.25 -15.60 -13.16
CA VAL A 26 -16.40 -17.02 -13.53
C VAL A 26 -15.80 -17.94 -12.47
N ASP A 27 -14.60 -17.61 -11.97
CA ASP A 27 -13.94 -18.42 -10.93
C ASP A 27 -14.70 -18.35 -9.61
N HIS A 28 -15.17 -17.15 -9.24
CA HIS A 28 -15.98 -16.96 -8.04
C HIS A 28 -17.30 -17.74 -8.09
N GLN A 29 -18.00 -17.74 -9.21
CA GLN A 29 -19.23 -18.52 -9.40
C GLN A 29 -18.98 -20.05 -9.24
N LYS A 30 -17.78 -20.53 -9.57
CA LYS A 30 -17.41 -21.95 -9.42
C LYS A 30 -16.98 -22.30 -8.00
N SER A 31 -16.05 -21.51 -7.43
CA SER A 31 -15.37 -21.82 -6.16
C SER A 31 -16.12 -21.30 -4.93
N GLY A 32 -16.96 -20.28 -5.08
CA GLY A 32 -17.59 -19.55 -3.97
C GLY A 32 -16.64 -18.67 -3.17
N PRO A 33 -17.17 -17.98 -2.13
CA PRO A 33 -16.40 -17.06 -1.29
C PRO A 33 -15.52 -17.78 -0.26
N ARG A 34 -14.45 -17.11 0.16
CA ARG A 34 -13.72 -17.45 1.39
C ARG A 34 -14.31 -16.67 2.54
N ILE A 35 -15.22 -17.28 3.30
CA ILE A 35 -15.90 -16.62 4.41
C ILE A 35 -15.02 -16.62 5.65
N ILE A 36 -14.81 -15.44 6.25
CA ILE A 36 -14.12 -15.25 7.53
C ILE A 36 -15.16 -14.83 8.57
N SER A 37 -15.18 -15.49 9.71
CA SER A 37 -16.20 -15.28 10.75
C SER A 37 -15.70 -14.44 11.93
N SER A 38 -14.42 -14.52 12.26
CA SER A 38 -13.82 -13.76 13.37
C SER A 38 -12.32 -13.60 13.22
N GLY A 39 -11.74 -12.68 14.03
CA GLY A 39 -10.30 -12.46 14.09
C GLY A 39 -9.86 -12.02 15.48
N SER A 40 -8.65 -12.42 15.89
CA SER A 40 -8.00 -11.99 17.13
C SER A 40 -6.48 -12.00 16.96
N GLY A 41 -5.80 -10.93 17.35
CA GLY A 41 -4.37 -10.75 17.11
C GLY A 41 -4.02 -10.88 15.63
N VAL A 42 -3.26 -11.90 15.27
CA VAL A 42 -2.87 -12.20 13.87
C VAL A 42 -3.65 -13.39 13.28
N THR A 43 -4.66 -13.92 13.99
CA THR A 43 -5.37 -15.14 13.61
C THR A 43 -6.81 -14.83 13.21
N LEU A 44 -7.20 -15.37 12.06
CA LEU A 44 -8.58 -15.39 11.56
C LEU A 44 -9.20 -16.77 11.80
N LYS A 45 -10.53 -16.83 11.84
CA LYS A 45 -11.28 -18.08 11.84
C LYS A 45 -12.33 -18.06 10.74
N ASP A 46 -12.47 -19.20 10.07
CA ASP A 46 -13.57 -19.43 9.14
C ASP A 46 -14.82 -19.95 9.91
N PRO A 47 -15.97 -20.11 9.25
CA PRO A 47 -17.20 -20.58 9.89
C PRO A 47 -17.11 -22.01 10.48
N SER A 48 -16.17 -22.83 10.03
CA SER A 48 -15.91 -24.17 10.60
C SER A 48 -15.08 -24.13 11.89
N GLY A 49 -14.54 -22.93 12.23
CA GLY A 49 -13.64 -22.75 13.36
C GLY A 49 -12.16 -22.99 13.04
N ARG A 50 -11.82 -23.26 11.77
CA ARG A 50 -10.42 -23.42 11.33
C ARG A 50 -9.65 -22.12 11.54
N SER A 51 -8.50 -22.20 12.20
CA SER A 51 -7.60 -21.07 12.42
C SER A 51 -6.70 -20.84 11.19
N ILE A 52 -6.60 -19.58 10.77
CA ILE A 52 -5.79 -19.12 9.64
C ILE A 52 -4.87 -18.02 10.16
N LEU A 53 -3.56 -18.20 10.04
CA LEU A 53 -2.57 -17.17 10.35
C LEU A 53 -2.57 -16.11 9.24
N ASP A 54 -2.90 -14.88 9.58
CA ASP A 54 -2.97 -13.79 8.59
C ASP A 54 -1.62 -13.07 8.44
N CYS A 55 -0.84 -13.52 7.47
CA CYS A 55 0.35 -12.81 7.01
C CYS A 55 0.07 -11.86 5.83
N SER A 56 -1.20 -11.49 5.60
CA SER A 56 -1.63 -10.44 4.66
C SER A 56 -2.06 -9.14 5.37
N GLY A 57 -2.23 -9.19 6.71
CA GLY A 57 -2.72 -8.06 7.51
C GLY A 57 -4.07 -7.53 7.01
N GLY A 58 -5.03 -8.44 6.77
CA GLY A 58 -6.25 -8.14 6.02
C GLY A 58 -5.91 -7.79 4.57
N LEU A 59 -5.76 -6.52 4.30
CA LEU A 59 -5.28 -5.98 3.01
C LEU A 59 -4.19 -4.93 3.25
N TRP A 60 -3.09 -5.31 3.91
CA TRP A 60 -1.99 -4.43 4.34
C TRP A 60 -2.44 -3.35 5.36
N CYS A 61 -3.46 -3.60 6.15
CA CYS A 61 -4.15 -2.55 6.90
C CYS A 61 -4.36 -2.82 8.39
N VAL A 62 -4.32 -4.07 8.85
CA VAL A 62 -4.59 -4.44 10.25
C VAL A 62 -3.30 -4.37 11.08
N ASN A 63 -2.80 -3.15 11.31
CA ASN A 63 -1.48 -2.97 11.94
C ASN A 63 -1.45 -3.43 13.40
N VAL A 64 -2.46 -3.07 14.21
CA VAL A 64 -2.50 -3.44 15.65
C VAL A 64 -3.12 -4.81 15.93
N GLY A 65 -3.51 -5.56 14.87
CA GLY A 65 -4.17 -6.85 15.01
C GLY A 65 -5.70 -6.75 15.11
N TYR A 66 -6.33 -7.92 15.06
CA TYR A 66 -7.79 -8.07 15.15
C TYR A 66 -8.29 -8.10 16.59
N GLY A 67 -9.56 -7.72 16.79
CA GLY A 67 -10.28 -7.92 18.04
C GLY A 67 -9.83 -7.01 19.20
N ARG A 68 -9.37 -5.79 18.90
CA ARG A 68 -8.94 -4.82 19.92
C ARG A 68 -10.14 -4.19 20.63
N PRO A 69 -10.34 -4.49 21.93
CA PRO A 69 -11.47 -3.94 22.69
C PRO A 69 -11.34 -2.40 22.87
N GLU A 70 -10.13 -1.86 22.96
CA GLU A 70 -9.85 -0.44 23.11
C GLU A 70 -10.43 0.36 21.93
N LEU A 71 -10.28 -0.14 20.70
CA LEU A 71 -10.81 0.49 19.49
C LEU A 71 -12.34 0.37 19.40
N ALA A 72 -12.89 -0.75 19.87
CA ALA A 72 -14.34 -0.94 19.94
C ALA A 72 -14.98 0.03 20.97
N GLU A 73 -14.36 0.22 22.12
CA GLU A 73 -14.85 1.17 23.14
C GLU A 73 -14.70 2.61 22.65
N ALA A 74 -13.57 2.98 22.01
CA ALA A 74 -13.40 4.30 21.40
C ALA A 74 -14.51 4.61 20.39
N ALA A 75 -14.84 3.65 19.52
CA ALA A 75 -15.93 3.78 18.56
C ALA A 75 -17.28 3.99 19.26
N LYS A 76 -17.58 3.18 20.27
CA LYS A 76 -18.82 3.27 21.04
C LYS A 76 -18.98 4.62 21.70
N GLN A 77 -17.93 5.11 22.40
CA GLN A 77 -17.97 6.40 23.07
C GLN A 77 -18.14 7.55 22.07
N ALA A 78 -17.39 7.54 20.98
CA ALA A 78 -17.51 8.55 19.94
C ALA A 78 -18.91 8.59 19.30
N ILE A 79 -19.56 7.42 19.07
CA ILE A 79 -20.93 7.36 18.55
C ILE A 79 -21.95 7.95 19.56
N LEU A 80 -21.76 7.69 20.84
CA LEU A 80 -22.66 8.18 21.89
C LEU A 80 -22.52 9.70 22.10
N GLU A 81 -21.30 10.23 21.97
CA GLU A 81 -21.01 11.65 22.19
C GLU A 81 -21.34 12.50 20.94
N LEU A 82 -20.78 12.15 19.78
CA LEU A 82 -20.99 12.82 18.49
C LEU A 82 -20.88 11.82 17.36
N SER A 83 -22.02 11.25 16.97
CA SER A 83 -22.05 10.22 15.93
C SER A 83 -21.57 10.73 14.55
N PHE A 84 -21.85 12.01 14.24
CA PHE A 84 -21.39 12.67 13.01
C PHE A 84 -21.47 14.18 13.12
N PHE A 85 -20.43 14.86 12.63
CA PHE A 85 -20.47 16.26 12.20
C PHE A 85 -19.39 16.49 11.13
N HIS A 86 -19.65 17.39 10.20
CA HIS A 86 -18.78 17.67 9.07
C HIS A 86 -17.71 18.73 9.35
N LEU A 87 -16.69 18.80 8.46
CA LEU A 87 -15.62 19.83 8.53
C LEU A 87 -15.82 20.98 7.51
N PHE A 88 -16.98 21.07 6.86
CA PHE A 88 -17.26 22.13 5.88
C PHE A 88 -17.52 23.48 6.55
N SER A 89 -17.23 24.57 5.81
CA SER A 89 -17.56 25.94 6.23
C SER A 89 -16.98 26.30 7.60
N SER A 90 -15.73 25.91 7.84
CA SER A 90 -15.00 26.14 9.11
C SER A 90 -15.61 25.49 10.35
N SER A 91 -16.51 24.52 10.16
CA SER A 91 -16.96 23.66 11.24
C SER A 91 -15.88 22.65 11.60
N SER A 92 -15.82 22.23 12.86
CA SER A 92 -14.85 21.24 13.33
C SER A 92 -15.30 20.55 14.61
N HIS A 93 -14.54 19.56 15.06
CA HIS A 93 -14.75 18.84 16.31
C HIS A 93 -13.42 18.36 16.88
N ALA A 94 -13.36 18.18 18.20
CA ALA A 94 -12.11 17.89 18.91
C ALA A 94 -11.32 16.67 18.36
N PRO A 95 -11.92 15.49 18.08
CA PRO A 95 -11.17 14.36 17.56
C PRO A 95 -10.43 14.65 16.25
N ALA A 96 -11.04 15.36 15.28
CA ALA A 96 -10.37 15.69 14.02
C ALA A 96 -9.21 16.67 14.23
N ILE A 97 -9.38 17.69 15.09
CA ILE A 97 -8.34 18.66 15.42
C ILE A 97 -7.15 17.94 16.08
N GLN A 98 -7.42 17.12 17.08
CA GLN A 98 -6.39 16.38 17.83
C GLN A 98 -5.66 15.37 16.91
N LEU A 99 -6.37 14.68 16.03
CA LEU A 99 -5.76 13.75 15.08
C LEU A 99 -4.85 14.47 14.09
N ALA A 100 -5.27 15.62 13.56
CA ALA A 100 -4.45 16.42 12.65
C ALA A 100 -3.14 16.87 13.31
N ASP A 101 -3.22 17.40 14.54
CA ASP A 101 -2.06 17.82 15.34
C ASP A 101 -1.13 16.62 15.65
N ARG A 102 -1.71 15.49 16.07
CA ARG A 102 -0.94 14.27 16.38
C ARG A 102 -0.18 13.74 15.15
N LEU A 103 -0.81 13.71 13.98
CA LEU A 103 -0.17 13.27 12.75
C LEU A 103 0.97 14.21 12.35
N LEU A 104 0.77 15.52 12.38
CA LEU A 104 1.84 16.49 12.13
C LEU A 104 3.01 16.30 13.11
N SER A 105 2.72 16.15 14.39
CA SER A 105 3.73 15.92 15.42
C SER A 105 4.55 14.64 15.17
N LEU A 106 3.91 13.55 14.69
CA LEU A 106 4.60 12.31 14.33
C LEU A 106 5.56 12.51 13.15
N PHE A 107 5.11 13.18 12.08
CA PHE A 107 5.97 13.51 10.93
C PHE A 107 7.10 14.46 11.28
N HIS A 108 6.84 15.48 12.13
CA HIS A 108 7.86 16.43 12.58
C HIS A 108 8.95 15.72 13.40
N ARG A 109 8.59 14.77 14.27
CA ARG A 109 9.55 13.93 15.01
C ARG A 109 10.43 13.11 14.06
N GLY A 110 9.87 12.61 12.96
CA GLY A 110 10.58 11.91 11.88
C GLY A 110 11.34 12.82 10.90
N GLY A 111 11.48 14.14 11.19
CA GLY A 111 12.26 15.07 10.38
C GLY A 111 11.52 15.74 9.22
N ALA A 112 10.23 15.48 9.02
CA ALA A 112 9.42 16.10 7.98
C ALA A 112 8.72 17.39 8.47
N THR A 113 9.47 18.32 9.06
CA THR A 113 8.96 19.56 9.68
C THR A 113 8.34 20.55 8.68
N HIS A 114 8.51 20.34 7.41
CA HIS A 114 7.95 21.15 6.32
C HIS A 114 6.49 20.82 6.00
N LEU A 115 5.92 19.74 6.52
CA LEU A 115 4.50 19.42 6.41
C LEU A 115 3.69 20.26 7.39
N SER A 116 2.57 20.85 6.96
CA SER A 116 1.88 21.88 7.76
C SER A 116 0.38 21.72 7.90
N LYS A 117 -0.32 21.09 6.95
CA LYS A 117 -1.78 20.91 6.98
C LYS A 117 -2.20 19.50 6.65
N VAL A 118 -3.33 19.11 7.23
CA VAL A 118 -3.96 17.79 7.10
C VAL A 118 -5.34 17.94 6.48
N PHE A 119 -5.62 17.13 5.48
CA PHE A 119 -6.95 16.93 4.90
C PHE A 119 -7.37 15.48 5.10
N PHE A 120 -8.61 15.24 5.52
CA PHE A 120 -9.12 13.89 5.76
C PHE A 120 -10.02 13.42 4.62
N GLY A 121 -9.89 12.13 4.27
CA GLY A 121 -10.74 11.39 3.35
C GLY A 121 -11.18 10.05 3.96
N THR A 122 -11.54 9.09 3.11
CA THR A 122 -12.12 7.79 3.52
C THR A 122 -11.39 6.59 2.95
N SER A 123 -10.52 6.77 1.96
CA SER A 123 -9.78 5.70 1.30
C SER A 123 -8.44 6.19 0.74
N GLY A 124 -7.47 5.29 0.52
CA GLY A 124 -6.21 5.65 -0.15
C GLY A 124 -6.43 6.18 -1.57
N SER A 125 -7.47 5.70 -2.26
CA SER A 125 -7.81 6.20 -3.60
C SER A 125 -8.24 7.66 -3.57
N ASP A 126 -9.07 8.07 -2.60
CA ASP A 126 -9.49 9.46 -2.50
C ASP A 126 -8.37 10.38 -1.97
N ALA A 127 -7.44 9.86 -1.16
CA ALA A 127 -6.25 10.61 -0.76
C ALA A 127 -5.38 10.95 -1.98
N ASN A 128 -5.17 10.00 -2.89
CA ASN A 128 -4.41 10.21 -4.11
C ASN A 128 -5.18 11.06 -5.14
N ASP A 129 -6.50 10.95 -5.22
CA ASP A 129 -7.34 11.88 -6.02
C ASP A 129 -7.27 13.31 -5.46
N THR A 130 -7.23 13.46 -4.13
CA THR A 130 -7.02 14.75 -3.47
C THR A 130 -5.65 15.33 -3.82
N ALA A 131 -4.58 14.53 -3.74
CA ALA A 131 -3.25 14.93 -4.16
C ALA A 131 -3.20 15.36 -5.64
N PHE A 132 -3.81 14.58 -6.53
CA PHE A 132 -3.93 14.87 -7.95
C PHE A 132 -4.60 16.23 -8.22
N LYS A 133 -5.69 16.54 -7.50
CA LYS A 133 -6.40 17.82 -7.60
C LYS A 133 -5.59 18.98 -7.01
N LEU A 134 -4.97 18.78 -5.83
CA LEU A 134 -4.19 19.82 -5.18
C LEU A 134 -2.97 20.24 -5.98
N VAL A 135 -2.28 19.28 -6.62
CA VAL A 135 -1.15 19.57 -7.54
C VAL A 135 -1.58 20.49 -8.68
N ARG A 136 -2.72 20.24 -9.30
CA ARG A 136 -3.27 21.07 -10.37
C ARG A 136 -3.72 22.43 -9.85
N TYR A 137 -4.40 22.46 -8.71
CA TYR A 137 -4.87 23.68 -8.06
C TYR A 137 -3.69 24.60 -7.70
N TYR A 138 -2.67 24.04 -7.03
CA TYR A 138 -1.43 24.72 -6.69
C TYR A 138 -0.77 25.41 -7.89
N ASN A 139 -0.60 24.69 -9.00
CA ASN A 139 0.05 25.24 -10.19
C ASN A 139 -0.83 26.27 -10.91
N ASN A 140 -2.16 26.10 -10.93
CA ASN A 140 -3.08 27.10 -11.47
C ASN A 140 -3.00 28.42 -10.69
N LEU A 141 -2.96 28.35 -9.35
CA LEU A 141 -2.82 29.53 -8.48
C LEU A 141 -1.49 30.27 -8.69
N ARG A 142 -0.44 29.56 -9.09
CA ARG A 142 0.86 30.12 -9.45
C ARG A 142 0.92 30.71 -10.86
N GLY A 143 -0.17 30.67 -11.62
CA GLY A 143 -0.19 31.10 -13.02
C GLY A 143 0.50 30.13 -13.99
N LEU A 144 0.62 28.85 -13.63
CA LEU A 144 1.26 27.78 -14.41
C LEU A 144 0.24 26.74 -14.91
N PRO A 145 -0.77 27.14 -15.74
CA PRO A 145 -1.87 26.25 -16.11
C PRO A 145 -1.46 25.09 -17.01
N ALA A 146 -0.29 25.12 -17.63
CA ALA A 146 0.26 24.01 -18.41
C ALA A 146 0.85 22.90 -17.53
N LYS A 147 1.28 23.21 -16.30
CA LYS A 147 1.97 22.29 -15.38
C LYS A 147 0.99 21.35 -14.69
N LYS A 148 0.60 20.22 -15.36
CA LYS A 148 -0.48 19.32 -14.96
C LYS A 148 -0.17 17.83 -15.08
N LYS A 149 0.90 17.46 -15.83
CA LYS A 149 1.28 16.06 -16.00
C LYS A 149 1.84 15.48 -14.70
N ILE A 150 1.56 14.22 -14.44
CA ILE A 150 2.08 13.50 -13.26
C ILE A 150 2.80 12.26 -13.74
N ILE A 151 4.02 12.06 -13.24
CA ILE A 151 4.82 10.85 -13.47
C ILE A 151 4.54 9.86 -12.34
N SER A 152 4.26 8.62 -12.69
CA SER A 152 4.17 7.46 -11.81
C SER A 152 5.11 6.36 -12.30
N ARG A 153 5.09 5.17 -11.72
CA ARG A 153 5.97 4.06 -12.08
C ARG A 153 5.18 2.85 -12.55
N GLU A 154 5.71 2.10 -13.50
CA GLU A 154 5.20 0.77 -13.84
C GLU A 154 5.21 -0.14 -12.60
N GLY A 155 4.14 -0.90 -12.41
CA GLY A 155 3.95 -1.75 -11.24
C GLY A 155 3.47 -1.03 -9.97
N ALA A 156 3.39 0.30 -9.94
CA ALA A 156 2.85 1.06 -8.81
C ALA A 156 1.33 0.86 -8.66
N TYR A 157 0.85 1.02 -7.42
CA TYR A 157 -0.57 0.99 -7.11
C TYR A 157 -0.97 2.20 -6.26
N HIS A 158 -1.78 3.07 -6.81
CA HIS A 158 -2.21 4.31 -6.16
C HIS A 158 -3.72 4.40 -5.92
N GLY A 159 -4.48 3.39 -6.30
CA GLY A 159 -5.93 3.32 -6.14
C GLY A 159 -6.68 2.88 -7.38
N VAL A 160 -8.03 3.03 -7.34
CA VAL A 160 -8.95 2.53 -8.37
C VAL A 160 -10.01 3.54 -8.81
N THR A 161 -10.02 4.76 -8.27
CA THR A 161 -10.80 5.87 -8.84
C THR A 161 -10.18 6.29 -10.17
N VAL A 162 -10.88 7.09 -10.96
CA VAL A 162 -10.40 7.43 -12.32
C VAL A 162 -9.01 8.09 -12.30
N ALA A 163 -8.74 9.02 -11.38
CA ALA A 163 -7.44 9.66 -11.28
C ALA A 163 -6.39 8.73 -10.63
N SER A 164 -6.66 8.18 -9.45
CA SER A 164 -5.71 7.28 -8.78
C SER A 164 -5.49 5.97 -9.54
N GLY A 165 -6.51 5.46 -10.24
CA GLY A 165 -6.42 4.33 -11.13
C GLY A 165 -5.52 4.63 -12.35
N SER A 166 -5.54 5.87 -12.85
CA SER A 166 -4.61 6.31 -13.90
C SER A 166 -3.16 6.36 -13.42
N LEU A 167 -2.93 6.74 -12.14
CA LEU A 167 -1.61 6.76 -11.52
C LEU A 167 -1.08 5.35 -11.23
N THR A 168 -1.98 4.37 -11.04
CA THR A 168 -1.63 2.96 -10.91
C THR A 168 -0.95 2.45 -12.19
N GLY A 169 0.27 1.90 -12.09
CA GLY A 169 1.08 1.46 -13.23
C GLY A 169 0.93 -0.04 -13.57
N ILE A 170 -0.21 -0.64 -13.26
CA ILE A 170 -0.50 -2.05 -13.54
C ILE A 170 -1.59 -2.13 -14.61
N ALA A 171 -1.23 -2.54 -15.82
CA ALA A 171 -2.09 -2.50 -17.01
C ALA A 171 -3.46 -3.17 -16.83
N ALA A 172 -3.57 -4.17 -15.96
CA ALA A 172 -4.86 -4.83 -15.66
C ALA A 172 -5.92 -3.90 -15.07
N TYR A 173 -5.51 -2.83 -14.38
CA TYR A 173 -6.41 -1.82 -13.82
C TYR A 173 -6.85 -0.77 -14.84
N HIS A 174 -6.21 -0.72 -15.99
CA HIS A 174 -6.53 0.22 -17.07
C HIS A 174 -7.45 -0.40 -18.13
N LYS A 175 -7.24 -1.69 -18.40
CA LYS A 175 -7.96 -2.40 -19.45
C LYS A 175 -9.47 -2.34 -19.21
N ALA A 176 -10.22 -1.94 -20.22
CA ALA A 176 -11.68 -1.77 -20.23
C ALA A 176 -12.24 -0.64 -19.31
N PHE A 177 -11.36 0.21 -18.75
CA PHE A 177 -11.75 1.42 -18.01
C PHE A 177 -11.29 2.71 -18.71
N ASP A 178 -10.74 2.61 -19.92
CA ASP A 178 -10.21 3.73 -20.72
C ASP A 178 -9.16 4.56 -19.97
N LEU A 179 -8.30 3.87 -19.21
CA LEU A 179 -7.21 4.47 -18.44
C LEU A 179 -5.84 4.13 -19.08
N PRO A 180 -4.79 4.91 -18.81
CA PRO A 180 -4.74 6.10 -17.96
C PRO A 180 -5.30 7.35 -18.63
N LEU A 181 -5.69 8.35 -17.81
CA LEU A 181 -6.06 9.68 -18.30
C LEU A 181 -4.87 10.35 -19.01
N PRO A 182 -5.12 11.21 -20.04
CA PRO A 182 -4.09 12.05 -20.63
C PRO A 182 -3.35 12.88 -19.58
N GLY A 183 -2.01 12.92 -19.69
CA GLY A 183 -1.15 13.63 -18.75
C GLY A 183 -0.68 12.78 -17.55
N VAL A 184 -1.00 11.50 -17.48
CA VAL A 184 -0.33 10.55 -16.59
C VAL A 184 0.70 9.78 -17.41
N ILE A 185 1.94 9.72 -16.91
CA ILE A 185 3.09 9.12 -17.58
C ILE A 185 3.66 8.06 -16.64
N HIS A 186 3.95 6.86 -17.14
CA HIS A 186 4.62 5.82 -16.36
C HIS A 186 6.08 5.68 -16.80
N THR A 187 7.00 5.73 -15.83
CA THR A 187 8.42 5.42 -16.00
C THR A 187 8.70 3.99 -15.54
N SER A 188 9.88 3.47 -15.87
CA SER A 188 10.27 2.09 -15.55
C SER A 188 10.18 1.75 -14.07
N CYS A 189 9.88 0.48 -13.80
CA CYS A 189 9.79 -0.09 -12.46
C CYS A 189 11.18 -0.20 -11.80
N PRO A 190 11.40 0.31 -10.57
CA PRO A 190 12.70 0.28 -9.91
C PRO A 190 13.00 -1.06 -9.21
N HIS A 191 12.79 -2.19 -9.90
CA HIS A 191 13.01 -3.53 -9.38
C HIS A 191 14.22 -4.19 -10.03
N TYR A 192 15.39 -4.08 -9.37
CA TYR A 192 16.68 -4.53 -9.89
C TYR A 192 16.69 -6.03 -10.27
N PHE A 193 16.19 -6.91 -9.39
CA PHE A 193 16.20 -8.35 -9.66
C PHE A 193 15.56 -8.72 -11.00
N ARG A 194 14.46 -8.04 -11.36
CA ARG A 194 13.69 -8.40 -12.57
C ARG A 194 14.03 -7.58 -13.81
N PHE A 195 14.44 -6.32 -13.65
CA PHE A 195 14.55 -5.37 -14.77
C PHE A 195 15.96 -4.84 -15.02
N ALA A 196 16.97 -5.34 -14.28
CA ALA A 196 18.36 -5.08 -14.62
C ALA A 196 18.73 -5.85 -15.91
N ASN A 197 19.58 -5.22 -16.73
CA ASN A 197 20.20 -5.87 -17.89
C ASN A 197 21.25 -6.89 -17.42
N ASP A 198 21.63 -7.82 -18.32
CA ASP A 198 22.69 -8.79 -18.01
C ASP A 198 24.00 -8.06 -17.70
N GLY A 199 24.56 -8.33 -16.53
CA GLY A 199 25.81 -7.70 -16.04
C GLY A 199 25.67 -6.27 -15.53
N GLU A 200 24.47 -5.66 -15.55
CA GLU A 200 24.23 -4.32 -15.00
C GLU A 200 24.33 -4.35 -13.48
N SER A 201 25.14 -3.45 -12.89
CA SER A 201 25.20 -3.29 -11.44
C SER A 201 23.93 -2.56 -10.92
N GLU A 202 23.64 -2.69 -9.62
CA GLU A 202 22.51 -1.97 -9.01
C GLU A 202 22.68 -0.44 -9.13
N ALA A 203 23.92 0.05 -9.09
CA ALA A 203 24.24 1.47 -9.27
C ALA A 203 23.96 1.93 -10.70
N ASP A 204 24.40 1.17 -11.73
CA ASP A 204 24.14 1.49 -13.14
C ASP A 204 22.64 1.40 -13.46
N PHE A 205 21.94 0.43 -12.85
CA PHE A 205 20.48 0.34 -12.95
C PHE A 205 19.79 1.57 -12.37
N CYS A 206 20.24 2.03 -11.19
CA CYS A 206 19.75 3.28 -10.60
C CYS A 206 20.01 4.47 -11.52
N ASP A 207 21.22 4.56 -12.10
CA ASP A 207 21.58 5.60 -13.05
C ASP A 207 20.65 5.60 -14.27
N ARG A 208 20.39 4.44 -14.83
CA ARG A 208 19.48 4.29 -15.97
C ARG A 208 18.05 4.74 -15.66
N LEU A 209 17.53 4.42 -14.46
CA LEU A 209 16.19 4.84 -14.05
C LEU A 209 16.10 6.38 -13.90
N ILE A 210 17.13 7.02 -13.32
CA ILE A 210 17.14 8.48 -13.16
C ILE A 210 17.28 9.16 -14.51
N ASN A 211 18.18 8.70 -15.38
CA ASN A 211 18.35 9.22 -16.74
C ASN A 211 17.05 9.10 -17.58
N GLU A 212 16.28 8.02 -17.39
CA GLU A 212 14.96 7.88 -18.03
C GLU A 212 13.98 8.96 -17.55
N ILE A 213 13.95 9.24 -16.25
CA ILE A 213 13.08 10.29 -15.68
C ILE A 213 13.47 11.65 -16.24
N GLU A 214 14.78 11.98 -16.30
CA GLU A 214 15.28 13.22 -16.93
C GLU A 214 14.91 13.31 -18.40
N ALA A 215 15.02 12.20 -19.15
CA ALA A 215 14.61 12.14 -20.56
C ALA A 215 13.09 12.36 -20.74
N ILE A 216 12.27 11.82 -19.83
CA ILE A 216 10.82 12.08 -19.81
C ILE A 216 10.55 13.57 -19.56
N ILE A 217 11.22 14.17 -18.57
CA ILE A 217 11.07 15.60 -18.25
C ILE A 217 11.45 16.47 -19.44
N ALA A 218 12.59 16.17 -20.08
CA ALA A 218 13.05 16.92 -21.25
C ALA A 218 12.10 16.79 -22.46
N ARG A 219 11.60 15.57 -22.72
CA ARG A 219 10.66 15.28 -23.83
C ARG A 219 9.31 15.97 -23.65
N GLU A 220 8.75 15.90 -22.44
CA GLU A 220 7.42 16.43 -22.14
C GLU A 220 7.40 17.95 -21.91
N GLY A 221 8.55 18.55 -21.61
CA GLY A 221 8.75 19.93 -21.17
C GLY A 221 8.57 20.08 -19.66
N PRO A 222 9.61 20.52 -18.91
CA PRO A 222 9.56 20.64 -17.44
C PRO A 222 8.43 21.56 -16.96
N GLU A 223 8.04 22.55 -17.77
CA GLU A 223 6.93 23.47 -17.50
C GLU A 223 5.55 22.78 -17.56
N THR A 224 5.46 21.54 -18.06
CA THR A 224 4.21 20.76 -18.14
C THR A 224 4.07 19.71 -17.06
N ILE A 225 5.17 19.30 -16.40
CA ILE A 225 5.18 18.25 -15.38
C ILE A 225 4.99 18.86 -13.99
N ALA A 226 3.92 18.46 -13.34
CA ALA A 226 3.49 19.02 -12.05
C ALA A 226 4.02 18.25 -10.85
N ALA A 227 4.04 16.91 -10.94
CA ALA A 227 4.43 16.07 -9.83
C ALA A 227 4.97 14.69 -10.26
N PHE A 228 5.70 14.06 -9.34
CA PHE A 228 6.02 12.64 -9.34
C PHE A 228 5.34 11.99 -8.14
N ILE A 229 4.64 10.87 -8.34
CA ILE A 229 4.04 10.10 -7.25
C ILE A 229 4.78 8.78 -7.05
N ALA A 230 5.06 8.43 -5.79
CA ALA A 230 5.79 7.22 -5.46
C ALA A 230 5.34 6.58 -4.13
N GLU A 231 5.09 5.27 -4.17
CA GLU A 231 5.19 4.43 -2.95
C GLU A 231 6.68 4.31 -2.59
N PRO A 232 7.11 4.55 -1.34
CA PRO A 232 8.52 4.37 -0.98
C PRO A 232 9.03 2.94 -1.19
N ILE A 233 8.22 1.93 -0.85
CA ILE A 233 8.33 0.55 -1.32
C ILE A 233 7.01 0.21 -1.98
N MET A 234 7.05 -0.26 -3.22
CA MET A 234 5.84 -0.56 -3.97
C MET A 234 5.19 -1.84 -3.44
N GLY A 235 4.05 -1.70 -2.75
CA GLY A 235 3.42 -2.82 -2.05
C GLY A 235 2.74 -3.81 -2.98
N THR A 236 1.66 -3.39 -3.60
CA THR A 236 0.82 -4.23 -4.48
C THR A 236 1.60 -4.78 -5.67
N GLY A 237 2.57 -4.04 -6.20
CA GLY A 237 3.46 -4.49 -7.27
C GLY A 237 4.30 -5.72 -6.91
N GLY A 238 4.48 -6.04 -5.62
CA GLY A 238 5.22 -7.22 -5.18
C GLY A 238 6.33 -6.93 -4.17
N VAL A 239 6.16 -5.94 -3.32
CA VAL A 239 7.14 -5.45 -2.35
C VAL A 239 8.46 -5.08 -3.06
N LEU A 240 8.36 -4.12 -3.98
CA LEU A 240 9.50 -3.72 -4.81
C LEU A 240 10.28 -2.64 -4.09
N VAL A 241 11.45 -3.02 -3.59
CA VAL A 241 12.39 -2.13 -2.92
C VAL A 241 13.23 -1.43 -4.00
N PRO A 242 13.28 -0.09 -4.04
CA PRO A 242 14.07 0.62 -5.04
C PRO A 242 15.56 0.44 -4.76
N PRO A 243 16.44 0.58 -5.79
CA PRO A 243 17.88 0.50 -5.61
C PRO A 243 18.40 1.60 -4.68
N ALA A 244 19.55 1.34 -4.04
CA ALA A 244 20.18 2.29 -3.14
C ALA A 244 20.43 3.64 -3.85
N GLY A 245 20.09 4.75 -3.14
CA GLY A 245 20.26 6.10 -3.67
C GLY A 245 19.17 6.59 -4.64
N TYR A 246 18.23 5.75 -5.03
CA TYR A 246 17.17 6.12 -5.97
C TYR A 246 16.41 7.38 -5.53
N PHE A 247 15.90 7.41 -4.32
CA PHE A 247 15.09 8.55 -3.85
C PHE A 247 15.90 9.82 -3.63
N SER A 248 17.14 9.76 -3.17
CA SER A 248 17.96 10.95 -3.00
C SER A 248 18.24 11.63 -4.34
N ARG A 249 18.49 10.84 -5.39
CA ARG A 249 18.72 11.34 -6.76
C ARG A 249 17.43 11.81 -7.40
N LEU A 250 16.34 11.06 -7.26
CA LEU A 250 15.02 11.47 -7.74
C LEU A 250 14.64 12.84 -7.18
N GLN A 251 14.76 13.04 -5.87
CA GLN A 251 14.43 14.32 -5.23
C GLN A 251 15.27 15.49 -5.76
N ALA A 252 16.55 15.25 -6.08
CA ALA A 252 17.43 16.26 -6.68
C ALA A 252 16.89 16.71 -8.06
N VAL A 253 16.56 15.76 -8.93
CA VAL A 253 15.98 16.02 -10.26
C VAL A 253 14.64 16.76 -10.15
N LEU A 254 13.74 16.29 -9.28
CA LEU A 254 12.43 16.92 -9.10
C LEU A 254 12.55 18.38 -8.61
N LYS A 255 13.48 18.63 -7.69
CA LYS A 255 13.76 19.98 -7.16
C LYS A 255 14.29 20.92 -8.24
N GLU A 256 15.21 20.46 -9.10
CA GLU A 256 15.78 21.24 -10.20
C GLU A 256 14.70 21.74 -11.16
N HIS A 257 13.69 20.92 -11.43
CA HIS A 257 12.62 21.22 -12.40
C HIS A 257 11.32 21.74 -11.74
N ASP A 258 11.34 22.09 -10.45
CA ASP A 258 10.15 22.57 -9.72
C ASP A 258 8.96 21.59 -9.82
N ILE A 259 9.24 20.28 -9.72
CA ILE A 259 8.26 19.18 -9.76
C ILE A 259 7.98 18.74 -8.33
N LEU A 260 6.70 18.66 -7.96
CA LEU A 260 6.29 18.22 -6.61
C LEU A 260 6.53 16.72 -6.42
N LEU A 261 6.90 16.31 -5.21
CA LEU A 261 6.94 14.90 -4.81
C LEU A 261 5.69 14.56 -3.99
N ILE A 262 4.96 13.52 -4.43
CA ILE A 262 3.87 12.90 -3.67
C ILE A 262 4.38 11.56 -3.14
N ALA A 263 4.48 11.42 -1.82
CA ALA A 263 4.78 10.15 -1.18
C ALA A 263 3.46 9.41 -0.86
N ASP A 264 3.24 8.29 -1.52
CA ASP A 264 2.13 7.39 -1.20
C ASP A 264 2.55 6.42 -0.10
N GLU A 265 2.24 6.79 1.13
CA GLU A 265 2.48 6.01 2.34
C GLU A 265 1.25 5.23 2.82
N VAL A 266 0.31 4.97 1.94
CA VAL A 266 -0.93 4.24 2.26
C VAL A 266 -0.64 2.85 2.83
N ILE A 267 0.44 2.19 2.37
CA ILE A 267 0.89 0.89 2.92
C ILE A 267 2.04 1.06 3.90
N THR A 268 3.04 1.88 3.55
CA THR A 268 4.32 1.97 4.26
C THR A 268 4.24 2.71 5.59
N GLY A 269 3.21 3.54 5.77
CA GLY A 269 3.01 4.31 6.98
C GLY A 269 2.59 3.48 8.21
N PHE A 270 2.63 4.12 9.36
CA PHE A 270 2.18 3.59 10.65
C PHE A 270 2.93 2.32 11.08
N GLY A 271 4.25 2.35 11.00
CA GLY A 271 5.11 1.32 11.57
C GLY A 271 5.48 0.15 10.65
N ARG A 272 4.90 0.05 9.44
CA ARG A 272 5.07 -1.12 8.55
C ARG A 272 6.51 -1.47 8.24
N LEU A 273 7.38 -0.47 8.05
CA LEU A 273 8.80 -0.65 7.74
C LEU A 273 9.71 -0.68 8.98
N GLY A 274 9.17 -0.61 10.19
CA GLY A 274 9.96 -0.49 11.42
C GLY A 274 10.34 0.95 11.80
N THR A 275 9.84 1.92 11.05
CA THR A 275 9.80 3.36 11.35
C THR A 275 8.35 3.82 11.30
N TRP A 276 8.01 4.99 11.87
CA TRP A 276 6.64 5.50 11.80
C TRP A 276 6.17 5.67 10.36
N PHE A 277 7.05 6.22 9.52
CA PHE A 277 6.78 6.46 8.10
C PHE A 277 8.01 6.12 7.25
N ALA A 278 7.78 5.71 6.01
CA ALA A 278 8.85 5.49 5.06
C ALA A 278 9.53 6.81 4.62
N THR A 279 8.84 7.92 4.75
CA THR A 279 9.40 9.27 4.62
C THR A 279 10.61 9.46 5.53
N GLU A 280 10.55 8.97 6.78
CA GLU A 280 11.67 8.93 7.72
C GLU A 280 12.76 7.95 7.25
N PHE A 281 12.35 6.73 6.85
CA PHE A 281 13.27 5.66 6.44
C PHE A 281 14.16 6.03 5.24
N TYR A 282 13.60 6.74 4.25
CA TYR A 282 14.29 7.14 3.02
C TYR A 282 14.71 8.62 2.99
N ASP A 283 14.61 9.36 4.09
CA ASP A 283 14.83 10.81 4.17
C ASP A 283 14.10 11.59 3.05
N LEU A 284 12.83 11.27 2.84
CA LEU A 284 12.01 11.95 1.84
C LEU A 284 11.56 13.32 2.33
N LYS A 285 11.45 14.25 1.40
CA LYS A 285 10.90 15.60 1.63
C LYS A 285 9.72 15.85 0.69
N PRO A 286 8.62 15.08 0.84
CA PRO A 286 7.47 15.17 -0.06
C PRO A 286 6.71 16.47 0.13
N ASP A 287 6.17 17.02 -0.95
CA ASP A 287 5.23 18.13 -0.90
C ASP A 287 3.82 17.69 -0.49
N ILE A 288 3.46 16.44 -0.80
CA ILE A 288 2.20 15.82 -0.38
C ILE A 288 2.49 14.39 0.11
N VAL A 289 1.80 13.98 1.19
CA VAL A 289 1.81 12.61 1.69
C VAL A 289 0.39 12.07 1.71
N SER A 290 0.18 10.90 1.10
CA SER A 290 -1.09 10.18 1.15
C SER A 290 -1.01 9.01 2.14
N LEU A 291 -1.97 8.93 3.06
CA LEU A 291 -2.06 7.91 4.11
C LEU A 291 -3.46 7.30 4.15
N ALA A 292 -3.57 6.05 4.57
CA ALA A 292 -4.82 5.36 4.87
C ALA A 292 -4.54 4.13 5.75
N LYS A 293 -5.30 3.05 5.57
CA LYS A 293 -5.03 1.70 6.14
C LYS A 293 -4.62 1.73 7.63
N GLY A 294 -3.30 1.76 7.88
CA GLY A 294 -2.73 1.75 9.24
C GLY A 294 -3.17 2.91 10.13
N VAL A 295 -3.71 4.00 9.59
CA VAL A 295 -4.19 5.13 10.40
C VAL A 295 -5.26 4.72 11.41
N THR A 296 -6.11 3.76 11.03
CA THR A 296 -7.17 3.18 11.90
C THR A 296 -7.01 1.68 12.07
N SER A 297 -5.95 1.07 11.55
CA SER A 297 -5.79 -0.39 11.45
C SER A 297 -7.02 -1.10 10.89
N ALA A 298 -7.72 -0.45 9.92
CA ALA A 298 -8.94 -0.91 9.26
C ALA A 298 -10.19 -1.01 10.16
N TYR A 299 -10.14 -0.52 11.39
CA TYR A 299 -11.33 -0.48 12.27
C TYR A 299 -12.35 0.58 11.83
N PHE A 300 -11.92 1.56 11.01
CA PHE A 300 -12.81 2.54 10.37
C PHE A 300 -12.22 2.99 9.02
N PRO A 301 -13.04 3.21 7.97
CA PRO A 301 -12.58 3.78 6.71
C PRO A 301 -12.10 5.23 6.91
N MET A 302 -10.81 5.48 6.73
CA MET A 302 -10.22 6.82 6.83
C MET A 302 -8.96 6.92 5.99
N SER A 303 -8.74 8.10 5.43
CA SER A 303 -7.50 8.49 4.78
C SER A 303 -7.08 9.90 5.16
N VAL A 304 -5.84 10.22 4.84
CA VAL A 304 -5.23 11.50 5.16
C VAL A 304 -4.40 11.94 3.96
N SER A 305 -4.52 13.21 3.57
CA SER A 305 -3.59 13.89 2.69
C SER A 305 -2.92 15.01 3.47
N MET A 306 -1.60 14.99 3.56
CA MET A 306 -0.84 16.06 4.22
C MET A 306 -0.14 16.89 3.16
N ILE A 307 -0.09 18.22 3.35
CA ILE A 307 0.57 19.13 2.43
C ILE A 307 1.70 19.89 3.12
N SER A 308 2.73 20.22 2.33
CA SER A 308 3.85 21.03 2.77
C SER A 308 3.45 22.50 2.96
N GLU A 309 4.23 23.21 3.78
CA GLU A 309 4.11 24.66 3.97
C GLU A 309 4.22 25.41 2.62
N ARG A 310 5.06 24.93 1.72
CA ARG A 310 5.19 25.46 0.35
C ARG A 310 3.86 25.48 -0.41
N ILE A 311 3.07 24.41 -0.34
CA ILE A 311 1.75 24.36 -0.96
C ILE A 311 0.78 25.26 -0.18
N TRP A 312 0.77 25.15 1.15
CA TRP A 312 -0.15 25.92 1.98
C TRP A 312 -0.05 27.43 1.76
N GLN A 313 1.15 27.98 1.72
CA GLN A 313 1.36 29.42 1.50
C GLN A 313 0.75 29.92 0.19
N VAL A 314 0.84 29.15 -0.90
CA VAL A 314 0.23 29.49 -2.18
C VAL A 314 -1.30 29.50 -2.08
N LEU A 315 -1.88 28.51 -1.41
CA LEU A 315 -3.32 28.42 -1.21
C LEU A 315 -3.84 29.60 -0.34
N GLU A 316 -3.13 29.90 0.74
CA GLU A 316 -3.48 30.97 1.69
C GLU A 316 -3.42 32.35 1.02
N GLN A 317 -2.34 32.62 0.28
CA GLN A 317 -2.16 33.88 -0.45
C GLN A 317 -3.21 34.11 -1.55
N ALA A 318 -3.60 33.04 -2.24
CA ALA A 318 -4.59 33.15 -3.33
C ALA A 318 -6.04 33.18 -2.83
N SER A 319 -6.31 32.73 -1.61
CA SER A 319 -7.67 32.58 -1.06
C SER A 319 -8.55 33.84 -1.14
N PRO A 320 -8.05 35.07 -0.91
CA PRO A 320 -8.86 36.27 -1.05
C PRO A 320 -9.44 36.47 -2.47
N ASP A 321 -8.72 36.02 -3.48
CA ASP A 321 -9.10 36.25 -4.90
C ASP A 321 -9.93 35.09 -5.47
N VAL A 322 -9.63 33.83 -5.07
CA VAL A 322 -10.24 32.63 -5.65
C VAL A 322 -11.35 32.02 -4.79
N GLY A 323 -11.49 32.48 -3.54
CA GLY A 323 -12.46 31.94 -2.59
C GLY A 323 -12.08 30.58 -2.00
N PRO A 324 -13.07 29.78 -1.54
CA PRO A 324 -12.81 28.54 -0.85
C PRO A 324 -12.25 27.44 -1.76
N VAL A 325 -11.44 26.55 -1.19
CA VAL A 325 -11.01 25.32 -1.88
C VAL A 325 -12.22 24.41 -2.06
N MET A 326 -12.76 24.33 -3.28
CA MET A 326 -13.97 23.57 -3.61
C MET A 326 -13.67 22.06 -3.71
N HIS A 327 -13.22 21.47 -2.60
CA HIS A 327 -12.91 20.05 -2.47
C HIS A 327 -13.18 19.57 -1.05
N GLY A 328 -13.90 18.45 -0.92
CA GLY A 328 -14.23 17.82 0.35
C GLY A 328 -15.18 16.64 0.16
N PHE A 329 -15.13 15.70 1.08
CA PHE A 329 -16.04 14.56 1.13
C PHE A 329 -16.98 14.71 2.33
N THR A 330 -18.22 14.25 2.22
CA THR A 330 -19.21 14.33 3.32
C THR A 330 -18.63 13.77 4.63
N TYR A 331 -17.88 12.68 4.55
CA TYR A 331 -17.33 12.00 5.72
C TYR A 331 -15.87 12.35 6.02
N SER A 332 -15.32 13.43 5.43
CA SER A 332 -13.99 13.95 5.78
C SER A 332 -13.87 14.17 7.28
N GLY A 333 -12.88 13.53 7.92
CA GLY A 333 -12.61 13.68 9.34
C GLY A 333 -13.72 13.21 10.26
N HIS A 334 -14.47 12.17 9.89
CA HIS A 334 -15.57 11.61 10.68
C HIS A 334 -15.18 11.42 12.15
N PRO A 335 -15.97 11.94 13.14
CA PRO A 335 -15.57 11.95 14.55
C PRO A 335 -15.26 10.56 15.10
N VAL A 336 -16.04 9.54 14.75
CA VAL A 336 -15.80 8.16 15.16
C VAL A 336 -14.48 7.64 14.59
N GLY A 337 -14.20 7.88 13.30
CA GLY A 337 -12.95 7.47 12.68
C GLY A 337 -11.73 8.18 13.27
N ALA A 338 -11.85 9.48 13.58
CA ALA A 338 -10.78 10.25 14.20
C ALA A 338 -10.49 9.77 15.62
N SER A 339 -11.52 9.45 16.41
CA SER A 339 -11.36 8.90 17.77
C SER A 339 -10.70 7.52 17.75
N ILE A 340 -11.11 6.63 16.83
CA ILE A 340 -10.47 5.33 16.61
C ILE A 340 -9.00 5.52 16.21
N ALA A 341 -8.70 6.44 15.28
CA ALA A 341 -7.34 6.72 14.84
C ALA A 341 -6.44 7.18 15.99
N LEU A 342 -6.91 8.08 16.86
CA LEU A 342 -6.16 8.53 18.03
C LEU A 342 -5.78 7.37 18.96
N VAL A 343 -6.74 6.50 19.28
CA VAL A 343 -6.49 5.32 20.13
C VAL A 343 -5.57 4.32 19.40
N ASN A 344 -5.75 4.10 18.09
CA ASN A 344 -4.87 3.27 17.29
C ASN A 344 -3.41 3.75 17.30
N LEU A 345 -3.18 5.06 17.19
CA LEU A 345 -1.83 5.64 17.28
C LEU A 345 -1.22 5.45 18.69
N SER A 346 -2.04 5.52 19.74
CA SER A 346 -1.59 5.23 21.11
C SER A 346 -1.20 3.76 21.27
N ILE A 347 -1.98 2.81 20.77
CA ILE A 347 -1.64 1.38 20.80
C ILE A 347 -0.30 1.11 20.08
N LEU A 348 -0.10 1.71 18.89
CA LEU A 348 1.16 1.57 18.15
C LEU A 348 2.38 2.05 18.96
N GLU A 349 2.23 3.14 19.69
CA GLU A 349 3.28 3.74 20.51
C GLU A 349 3.48 2.99 21.84
N ASP A 350 2.42 2.76 22.60
CA ASP A 350 2.47 2.21 23.96
C ASP A 350 2.92 0.73 23.96
N GLU A 351 2.52 -0.04 22.96
CA GLU A 351 2.95 -1.44 22.80
C GLU A 351 4.27 -1.58 22.00
N GLY A 352 4.89 -0.48 21.56
CA GLY A 352 6.15 -0.49 20.82
C GLY A 352 6.08 -1.24 19.49
N LEU A 353 4.90 -1.22 18.82
CA LEU A 353 4.66 -2.05 17.63
C LEU A 353 5.51 -1.64 16.43
N VAL A 354 5.95 -0.38 16.36
CA VAL A 354 6.90 0.09 15.34
C VAL A 354 8.25 -0.63 15.48
N ALA A 355 8.79 -0.71 16.69
CA ALA A 355 10.02 -1.42 16.97
C ALA A 355 9.86 -2.94 16.79
N ASN A 356 8.69 -3.49 17.17
CA ASN A 356 8.38 -4.89 16.93
C ASN A 356 8.39 -5.21 15.42
N ALA A 357 7.86 -4.32 14.59
CA ALA A 357 7.88 -4.49 13.13
C ALA A 357 9.30 -4.54 12.56
N ALA A 358 10.24 -3.73 13.08
CA ALA A 358 11.64 -3.82 12.70
C ALA A 358 12.25 -5.18 13.09
N ASN A 359 12.07 -5.60 14.35
CA ASN A 359 12.65 -6.81 14.90
C ASN A 359 12.06 -8.07 14.27
N MET A 360 10.74 -8.19 14.24
CA MET A 360 10.06 -9.36 13.66
C MET A 360 10.19 -9.40 12.14
N GLY A 361 10.27 -8.23 11.49
CA GLY A 361 10.54 -8.13 10.06
C GLY A 361 11.91 -8.68 9.69
N ALA A 362 12.95 -8.26 10.40
CA ALA A 362 14.32 -8.80 10.23
C ALA A 362 14.35 -10.32 10.48
N TYR A 363 13.70 -10.78 11.56
CA TYR A 363 13.60 -12.19 11.92
C TYR A 363 12.90 -13.02 10.84
N LEU A 364 11.72 -12.58 10.40
CA LEU A 364 10.93 -13.28 9.38
C LEU A 364 11.65 -13.30 8.02
N LYS A 365 12.25 -12.18 7.60
CA LYS A 365 13.05 -12.09 6.36
C LYS A 365 14.25 -13.04 6.39
N ALA A 366 14.97 -13.09 7.49
CA ALA A 366 16.10 -14.01 7.67
C ALA A 366 15.64 -15.47 7.63
N GLY A 367 14.55 -15.82 8.34
CA GLY A 367 13.97 -17.16 8.35
C GLY A 367 13.46 -17.61 6.98
N LEU A 368 12.88 -16.70 6.17
CA LEU A 368 12.51 -16.99 4.79
C LEU A 368 13.76 -17.27 3.93
N LYS A 369 14.80 -16.41 4.03
CA LYS A 369 16.05 -16.63 3.30
C LYS A 369 16.69 -17.97 3.65
N ASP A 370 16.80 -18.29 4.95
CA ASP A 370 17.39 -19.53 5.42
C ASP A 370 16.63 -20.79 4.93
N ARG A 371 15.30 -20.75 4.94
CA ARG A 371 14.48 -21.94 4.69
C ARG A 371 14.10 -22.16 3.22
N VAL A 372 14.02 -21.09 2.38
CA VAL A 372 13.50 -21.23 1.02
C VAL A 372 14.37 -20.63 -0.09
N ALA A 373 15.44 -19.87 0.21
CA ALA A 373 16.25 -19.25 -0.84
C ALA A 373 16.94 -20.27 -1.75
N ASP A 374 17.25 -21.47 -1.24
CA ASP A 374 17.86 -22.56 -2.03
C ASP A 374 16.83 -23.34 -2.85
N HIS A 375 15.52 -23.11 -2.62
CA HIS A 375 14.49 -23.75 -3.42
C HIS A 375 14.59 -23.27 -4.87
N ARG A 376 14.57 -24.23 -5.82
CA ARG A 376 14.85 -23.97 -7.25
C ARG A 376 13.94 -22.94 -7.93
N PHE A 377 12.73 -22.73 -7.39
CA PHE A 377 11.76 -21.77 -7.90
C PHE A 377 11.70 -20.47 -7.10
N VAL A 378 12.53 -20.27 -6.08
CA VAL A 378 12.63 -19.02 -5.33
C VAL A 378 13.77 -18.19 -5.90
N GLY A 379 13.44 -17.08 -6.55
CA GLY A 379 14.41 -16.17 -7.16
C GLY A 379 14.95 -15.15 -6.18
N GLU A 380 14.08 -14.55 -5.36
CA GLU A 380 14.47 -13.50 -4.43
C GLU A 380 13.59 -13.48 -3.17
N VAL A 381 14.20 -13.15 -2.02
CA VAL A 381 13.51 -12.77 -0.78
C VAL A 381 13.93 -11.35 -0.41
N ARG A 382 13.01 -10.40 -0.44
CA ARG A 382 13.26 -8.96 -0.23
C ARG A 382 12.21 -8.31 0.68
N GLY A 383 12.46 -7.07 1.06
CA GLY A 383 11.53 -6.24 1.84
C GLY A 383 12.21 -5.59 3.04
N GLU A 384 11.45 -4.72 3.73
CA GLU A 384 11.86 -4.02 4.94
C GLU A 384 10.75 -4.06 6.00
N GLY A 385 11.15 -4.15 7.27
CA GLY A 385 10.20 -4.35 8.37
C GLY A 385 9.29 -5.55 8.13
N LEU A 386 8.02 -5.42 8.46
CA LEU A 386 7.00 -6.43 8.18
C LEU A 386 6.31 -6.22 6.81
N MET A 387 7.10 -5.92 5.80
CA MET A 387 6.71 -5.82 4.39
C MET A 387 7.72 -6.61 3.56
N ILE A 388 7.47 -7.92 3.38
CA ILE A 388 8.42 -8.88 2.83
C ILE A 388 7.78 -9.60 1.64
N ALA A 389 8.56 -9.97 0.63
CA ALA A 389 8.11 -10.82 -0.46
C ALA A 389 9.09 -11.95 -0.77
N VAL A 390 8.51 -13.06 -1.22
CA VAL A 390 9.21 -14.16 -1.89
C VAL A 390 8.80 -14.13 -3.36
N GLU A 391 9.74 -13.89 -4.26
CA GLU A 391 9.52 -13.89 -5.70
C GLU A 391 9.86 -15.24 -6.30
N LEU A 392 8.98 -15.75 -7.17
CA LEU A 392 9.16 -17.00 -7.85
C LEU A 392 9.80 -16.80 -9.23
N SER A 393 10.67 -17.73 -9.62
CA SER A 393 11.30 -17.79 -10.93
C SER A 393 11.18 -19.22 -11.48
N ALA A 394 10.92 -19.35 -12.78
CA ALA A 394 10.98 -20.64 -13.48
C ALA A 394 12.44 -21.12 -13.60
N ASP A 395 13.37 -20.17 -13.74
CA ASP A 395 14.81 -20.35 -13.71
C ASP A 395 15.42 -19.20 -12.89
N LYS A 396 15.87 -19.49 -11.67
CA LYS A 396 16.38 -18.47 -10.76
C LYS A 396 17.75 -17.92 -11.17
N ASP A 397 18.60 -18.78 -11.77
CA ASP A 397 19.97 -18.41 -12.15
C ASP A 397 19.95 -17.44 -13.33
N ARG A 398 19.02 -17.62 -14.25
CA ARG A 398 18.78 -16.74 -15.40
C ARG A 398 17.73 -15.68 -15.14
N ARG A 399 17.18 -15.60 -13.93
CA ARG A 399 16.10 -14.66 -13.52
C ARG A 399 14.84 -14.73 -14.43
N ILE A 400 14.56 -15.90 -15.02
CA ILE A 400 13.42 -16.09 -15.93
C ILE A 400 12.15 -16.27 -15.09
N PRO A 401 11.12 -15.41 -15.24
CA PRO A 401 9.85 -15.56 -14.52
C PRO A 401 9.04 -16.73 -15.08
N PHE A 402 8.12 -17.27 -14.30
CA PHE A 402 7.03 -18.06 -14.85
C PHE A 402 6.19 -17.22 -15.82
N ALA A 403 5.54 -17.87 -16.80
CA ALA A 403 4.57 -17.17 -17.63
C ALA A 403 3.44 -16.62 -16.75
N ARG A 404 3.12 -15.34 -16.88
CA ARG A 404 2.11 -14.67 -16.04
C ARG A 404 0.76 -15.40 -16.03
N ALA A 405 0.33 -15.93 -17.20
CA ALA A 405 -0.90 -16.70 -17.35
C ALA A 405 -0.89 -18.03 -16.56
N ALA A 406 0.29 -18.57 -16.24
CA ALA A 406 0.41 -19.81 -15.47
C ALA A 406 0.05 -19.62 -13.98
N GLY A 407 0.19 -18.40 -13.45
CA GLY A 407 -0.22 -18.06 -12.08
C GLY A 407 0.51 -18.83 -10.98
N ALA A 408 1.80 -19.11 -11.17
CA ALA A 408 2.63 -19.89 -10.22
C ALA A 408 2.49 -19.39 -8.77
N HIS A 409 2.54 -18.07 -8.56
CA HIS A 409 2.37 -17.45 -7.25
C HIS A 409 0.97 -17.71 -6.64
N ARG A 410 -0.08 -17.83 -7.46
CA ARG A 410 -1.44 -18.14 -7.00
C ARG A 410 -1.55 -19.59 -6.54
N ILE A 411 -0.88 -20.51 -7.22
CA ILE A 411 -0.80 -21.91 -6.82
C ILE A 411 -0.21 -21.99 -5.41
N VAL A 412 0.95 -21.38 -5.18
CA VAL A 412 1.59 -21.37 -3.85
C VAL A 412 0.72 -20.69 -2.82
N ALA A 413 0.08 -19.55 -3.13
CA ALA A 413 -0.83 -18.86 -2.20
C ALA A 413 -2.06 -19.70 -1.83
N ASN A 414 -2.60 -20.48 -2.77
CA ASN A 414 -3.71 -21.38 -2.50
C ASN A 414 -3.27 -22.54 -1.59
N LYS A 415 -2.10 -23.15 -1.86
CA LYS A 415 -1.52 -24.17 -0.97
C LYS A 415 -1.26 -23.60 0.43
N ALA A 416 -0.74 -22.37 0.53
CA ALA A 416 -0.55 -21.70 1.82
C ALA A 416 -1.90 -21.56 2.58
N PHE A 417 -2.95 -21.13 1.88
CA PHE A 417 -4.28 -21.03 2.49
C PHE A 417 -4.84 -22.39 2.93
N GLU A 418 -4.64 -23.45 2.13
CA GLU A 418 -4.99 -24.83 2.51
C GLU A 418 -4.26 -25.29 3.80
N HIS A 419 -3.00 -24.87 3.98
CA HIS A 419 -2.21 -25.13 5.19
C HIS A 419 -2.53 -24.18 6.36
N GLY A 420 -3.44 -23.20 6.19
CA GLY A 420 -3.81 -22.25 7.25
C GLY A 420 -2.94 -21.00 7.32
N LEU A 421 -2.29 -20.63 6.22
CA LEU A 421 -1.52 -19.39 6.10
C LEU A 421 -2.11 -18.50 5.00
N LEU A 422 -2.51 -17.28 5.34
CA LEU A 422 -2.96 -16.28 4.38
C LEU A 422 -1.80 -15.36 4.01
N ILE A 423 -1.36 -15.43 2.75
CA ILE A 423 -0.37 -14.54 2.13
C ILE A 423 -0.94 -14.00 0.82
N ARG A 424 -0.36 -12.90 0.32
CA ARG A 424 -0.92 -12.19 -0.83
C ARG A 424 -0.10 -12.39 -2.11
N PRO A 425 -0.68 -12.96 -3.18
CA PRO A 425 -0.05 -12.98 -4.49
C PRO A 425 -0.11 -11.59 -5.15
N SER A 426 1.00 -11.15 -5.76
CA SER A 426 1.08 -9.86 -6.44
C SER A 426 0.35 -9.87 -7.80
N PRO A 427 -0.38 -8.79 -8.15
CA PRO A 427 -0.98 -8.68 -9.48
C PRO A 427 0.01 -8.27 -10.58
N PHE A 428 1.22 -7.85 -10.26
CA PHE A 428 2.20 -7.34 -11.23
C PHE A 428 3.29 -8.35 -11.57
N ILE A 429 3.92 -8.98 -10.57
CA ILE A 429 4.98 -9.99 -10.75
C ILE A 429 4.65 -11.29 -10.02
N GLU A 430 5.42 -12.36 -10.25
CA GLU A 430 5.24 -13.66 -9.61
C GLU A 430 5.79 -13.65 -8.16
N ALA A 431 5.23 -12.80 -7.30
CA ALA A 431 5.65 -12.64 -5.91
C ALA A 431 4.52 -12.91 -4.92
N LEU A 432 4.91 -13.36 -3.73
CA LEU A 432 4.06 -13.66 -2.58
C LEU A 432 4.46 -12.73 -1.44
N ALA A 433 3.56 -11.85 -1.03
CA ALA A 433 3.83 -10.86 0.00
C ALA A 433 3.39 -11.32 1.39
N PHE A 434 4.23 -11.02 2.37
CA PHE A 434 4.01 -11.17 3.81
C PHE A 434 3.95 -9.78 4.43
N SER A 435 2.84 -9.49 5.07
CA SER A 435 2.57 -8.21 5.75
C SER A 435 1.69 -8.43 6.99
N PRO A 436 2.10 -9.29 7.91
CA PRO A 436 1.29 -9.59 9.09
C PRO A 436 1.00 -8.33 9.90
N PRO A 437 0.01 -8.36 10.81
CA PRO A 437 -0.14 -7.31 11.83
C PRO A 437 1.16 -7.09 12.60
N LEU A 438 1.43 -5.84 13.01
CA LEU A 438 2.70 -5.47 13.64
C LEU A 438 2.86 -6.07 15.06
N CYS A 439 1.78 -6.58 15.63
CA CYS A 439 1.78 -7.30 16.92
C CYS A 439 2.20 -8.76 16.81
N ILE A 440 2.61 -9.25 15.63
CA ILE A 440 3.07 -10.63 15.44
C ILE A 440 4.23 -10.96 16.38
N THR A 441 4.17 -12.14 16.99
CA THR A 441 5.20 -12.67 17.88
C THR A 441 6.21 -13.51 17.13
N LYS A 442 7.33 -13.84 17.81
CA LYS A 442 8.35 -14.73 17.26
C LYS A 442 7.79 -16.12 16.93
N ASP A 443 6.99 -16.70 17.84
CA ASP A 443 6.39 -18.03 17.64
C ASP A 443 5.42 -18.04 16.44
N GLU A 444 4.69 -16.95 16.23
CA GLU A 444 3.81 -16.80 15.07
C GLU A 444 4.61 -16.61 13.78
N CYS A 445 5.78 -15.93 13.83
CA CYS A 445 6.73 -15.90 12.72
C CYS A 445 7.24 -17.30 12.39
N ASP A 446 7.69 -18.07 13.39
CA ASP A 446 8.17 -19.45 13.21
C ASP A 446 7.09 -20.33 12.58
N ARG A 447 5.85 -20.22 13.08
CA ARG A 447 4.70 -20.94 12.52
C ARG A 447 4.43 -20.52 11.08
N SER A 448 4.52 -19.24 10.74
CA SER A 448 4.31 -18.76 9.35
C SER A 448 5.36 -19.32 8.40
N LEU A 449 6.62 -19.43 8.85
CA LEU A 449 7.72 -20.03 8.11
C LEU A 449 7.47 -21.53 7.84
N ASP A 450 7.06 -22.29 8.87
CA ASP A 450 6.76 -23.72 8.74
C ASP A 450 5.62 -23.96 7.75
N LEU A 451 4.53 -23.19 7.87
CA LEU A 451 3.37 -23.28 6.98
C LEU A 451 3.73 -22.91 5.54
N PHE A 452 4.58 -21.91 5.35
CA PHE A 452 5.01 -21.51 4.00
C PHE A 452 5.91 -22.55 3.35
N VAL A 453 6.86 -23.13 4.08
CA VAL A 453 7.71 -24.24 3.60
C VAL A 453 6.85 -25.42 3.16
N ALA A 454 5.88 -25.83 3.98
CA ALA A 454 4.96 -26.89 3.64
C ALA A 454 4.13 -26.60 2.38
N ALA A 455 3.63 -25.36 2.27
CA ALA A 455 2.86 -24.91 1.11
C ALA A 455 3.71 -24.90 -0.20
N LEU A 456 4.94 -24.43 -0.11
CA LEU A 456 5.87 -24.40 -1.23
C LEU A 456 6.22 -25.82 -1.69
N ALA A 457 6.50 -26.74 -0.77
CA ALA A 457 6.73 -28.14 -1.06
C ALA A 457 5.50 -28.79 -1.73
N ALA A 458 4.29 -28.53 -1.21
CA ALA A 458 3.05 -29.02 -1.82
C ALA A 458 2.76 -28.45 -3.21
N ALA A 459 3.21 -27.23 -3.50
CA ALA A 459 3.06 -26.58 -4.81
C ALA A 459 4.11 -27.03 -5.84
N THR A 460 5.25 -27.57 -5.39
CA THR A 460 6.41 -27.87 -6.24
C THR A 460 6.09 -28.76 -7.44
N PRO A 461 5.30 -29.85 -7.34
CA PRO A 461 4.95 -30.67 -8.51
C PRO A 461 4.20 -29.90 -9.61
N GLU A 462 3.31 -28.97 -9.21
CA GLU A 462 2.58 -28.12 -10.15
C GLU A 462 3.53 -27.09 -10.80
N LEU A 463 4.47 -26.52 -10.04
CA LEU A 463 5.48 -25.60 -10.55
C LEU A 463 6.44 -26.29 -11.53
N ASP A 464 6.78 -27.57 -11.29
CA ASP A 464 7.57 -28.40 -12.19
C ASP A 464 6.90 -28.58 -13.55
N ALA A 465 5.62 -28.92 -13.53
CA ALA A 465 4.85 -29.07 -14.76
C ALA A 465 4.81 -27.76 -15.58
N LEU A 466 4.72 -26.59 -14.89
CA LEU A 466 4.75 -25.29 -15.56
C LEU A 466 6.12 -24.91 -16.13
N SER A 467 7.21 -25.29 -15.47
CA SER A 467 8.57 -25.01 -15.94
C SER A 467 8.96 -25.90 -17.12
N GLY A 468 8.58 -27.20 -17.09
CA GLY A 468 8.86 -28.17 -18.12
C GLY A 468 8.14 -27.94 -19.47
N SER A 469 6.98 -27.32 -19.45
CA SER A 469 6.23 -26.97 -20.66
C SER A 469 6.90 -25.89 -21.53
N ARG A 470 7.86 -25.12 -20.99
CA ARG A 470 8.67 -24.16 -21.77
C ARG A 470 9.89 -24.74 -22.47
N ALA A 471 10.37 -25.90 -22.03
CA ALA A 471 11.50 -26.58 -22.71
C ALA A 471 11.08 -27.28 -24.00
N ALA A 472 9.78 -27.39 -24.27
CA ALA A 472 9.19 -28.06 -25.39
C ALA A 472 8.55 -27.13 -26.46
N ALA A 473 8.61 -25.81 -26.25
CA ALA A 473 8.12 -24.79 -27.19
C ALA A 473 9.28 -23.82 -27.58
#